data_5a8020f70a6269f94799b858c8325242
#
_entry.id   5a8020f70a6269f94799b858c8325242
#
_cell.length_a   1.000
_cell.length_b   1.000
_cell.length_c   1.000
_cell.angle_alpha   90.00
_cell.angle_beta   90.00
_cell.angle_gamma   90.00
#
_symmetry.space_group_name_H-M   'P 1'
#
loop_
_entity.id
_entity.type
_entity.pdbx_description
1 polymer ?
#
loop_
_entity_poly.entity_id
_entity_poly.type
_entity_poly.pdbx_seq_one_letter_code
_entity_poly.pdbx_strand_id
1 'polypeptide(L)'
;MPASLNVSQGAGGSRVSGGPGIRAFEPQPLLAVLPDGRLALADSSTYRIRFLSPFGEELHEVSRAVPPQPVGEREREAERSRRLRDLDEGRGPRMQIQMSGPGGTVSLDQSQMGDMIRGQLESMDFWPEIPVLTSLAADPEGRLWAGRSGGVGTPGPTDLLGPDGRYLGTIPAHVLTPPDAFGPEDLAAWIRTDELDVPYVEVRRVRFPD
;
A
#
# COMPACT_ATOMS: atom_id res chain seq x y z
N MET A 1 -10.15 9.11 -14.24
CA MET A 1 -11.60 9.32 -14.40
C MET A 1 -12.20 9.37 -13.02
N PRO A 2 -12.93 10.42 -12.61
CA PRO A 2 -13.58 10.44 -11.31
C PRO A 2 -14.69 9.38 -11.28
N ALA A 3 -14.72 8.62 -10.19
CA ALA A 3 -15.76 7.63 -9.93
C ALA A 3 -17.10 8.33 -9.71
N SER A 4 -18.11 8.03 -10.53
CA SER A 4 -19.47 8.52 -10.35
C SER A 4 -20.28 7.52 -9.53
N LEU A 5 -20.71 7.94 -8.33
CA LEU A 5 -21.70 7.22 -7.53
C LEU A 5 -23.09 7.46 -8.13
N ASN A 6 -23.77 6.41 -8.54
CA ASN A 6 -25.17 6.47 -8.94
C ASN A 6 -26.07 6.07 -7.76
N VAL A 7 -26.98 6.97 -7.39
CA VAL A 7 -28.01 6.72 -6.38
C VAL A 7 -29.35 6.58 -7.11
N SER A 8 -29.98 5.42 -7.01
CA SER A 8 -31.37 5.24 -7.52
C SER A 8 -32.33 5.14 -6.34
N GLN A 9 -33.38 5.97 -6.34
CA GLN A 9 -34.50 5.87 -5.43
C GLN A 9 -35.61 5.02 -6.03
N GLY A 10 -35.97 3.93 -5.36
CA GLY A 10 -37.15 3.11 -5.66
C GLY A 10 -38.08 3.06 -4.46
N ALA A 11 -39.32 2.66 -4.64
CA ALA A 11 -40.40 2.64 -3.64
C ALA A 11 -40.14 1.80 -2.38
N GLY A 12 -38.93 1.27 -2.16
CA GLY A 12 -38.51 0.48 -1.02
C GLY A 12 -37.16 0.85 -0.42
N GLY A 13 -36.59 2.03 -0.76
CA GLY A 13 -35.30 2.49 -0.20
C GLY A 13 -34.32 2.95 -1.28
N SER A 14 -33.33 3.71 -0.87
CA SER A 14 -32.24 4.18 -1.73
C SER A 14 -31.21 3.06 -1.90
N ARG A 15 -31.00 2.62 -3.15
CA ARG A 15 -29.85 1.74 -3.47
C ARG A 15 -28.70 2.60 -3.97
N VAL A 16 -27.58 2.52 -3.30
CA VAL A 16 -26.30 3.08 -3.76
C VAL A 16 -25.61 2.00 -4.60
N SER A 17 -25.48 2.21 -5.88
CA SER A 17 -24.75 1.30 -6.77
C SER A 17 -23.67 2.09 -7.52
N GLY A 18 -22.43 1.51 -7.56
CA GLY A 18 -21.42 1.94 -8.51
C GLY A 18 -20.41 2.95 -7.97
N GLY A 19 -19.52 2.50 -7.08
CA GLY A 19 -18.13 2.95 -7.12
C GLY A 19 -17.34 2.02 -8.07
N PRO A 20 -16.12 2.37 -8.50
CA PRO A 20 -15.25 1.40 -9.15
C PRO A 20 -15.11 0.22 -8.20
N GLY A 21 -15.33 -1.00 -8.71
CA GLY A 21 -15.21 -2.23 -7.92
C GLY A 21 -13.84 -2.26 -7.25
N ILE A 22 -13.76 -2.80 -6.04
CA ILE A 22 -12.48 -3.00 -5.36
C ILE A 22 -11.68 -4.00 -6.21
N ARG A 23 -10.48 -3.59 -6.63
CA ARG A 23 -9.55 -4.48 -7.31
C ARG A 23 -8.35 -4.72 -6.39
N ALA A 24 -8.10 -5.99 -6.05
CA ALA A 24 -6.94 -6.35 -5.27
C ALA A 24 -5.69 -6.45 -6.15
N PHE A 25 -4.51 -6.24 -5.56
CA PHE A 25 -3.19 -6.32 -6.19
C PHE A 25 -2.96 -5.36 -7.36
N GLU A 26 -3.81 -4.34 -7.51
CA GLU A 26 -3.59 -3.34 -8.54
C GLU A 26 -2.26 -2.62 -8.30
N PRO A 27 -1.36 -2.56 -9.31
CA PRO A 27 -0.09 -1.87 -9.17
C PRO A 27 -0.27 -0.40 -8.79
N GLN A 28 0.58 0.06 -7.87
CA GLN A 28 0.56 1.43 -7.38
C GLN A 28 1.87 2.14 -7.71
N PRO A 29 1.83 3.43 -8.03
CA PRO A 29 3.05 4.21 -8.12
C PRO A 29 3.68 4.34 -6.73
N LEU A 30 4.97 4.05 -6.65
CA LEU A 30 5.78 4.20 -5.44
C LEU A 30 6.76 5.33 -5.66
N LEU A 31 6.90 6.20 -4.67
CA LEU A 31 7.77 7.37 -4.72
C LEU A 31 8.57 7.50 -3.43
N ALA A 32 9.87 7.75 -3.55
CA ALA A 32 10.71 8.21 -2.46
C ALA A 32 11.47 9.46 -2.89
N VAL A 33 11.67 10.40 -1.95
CA VAL A 33 12.48 11.60 -2.14
C VAL A 33 13.81 11.39 -1.45
N LEU A 34 14.91 11.49 -2.21
CA LEU A 34 16.26 11.37 -1.67
C LEU A 34 16.68 12.69 -1.01
N PRO A 35 17.68 12.68 -0.09
CA PRO A 35 18.13 13.89 0.62
C PRO A 35 18.65 15.01 -0.30
N ASP A 36 19.15 14.67 -1.47
CA ASP A 36 19.64 15.63 -2.49
C ASP A 36 18.53 16.15 -3.41
N GLY A 37 17.27 15.81 -3.14
CA GLY A 37 16.10 16.22 -3.90
C GLY A 37 15.78 15.35 -5.12
N ARG A 38 16.61 14.35 -5.45
CA ARG A 38 16.26 13.37 -6.48
C ARG A 38 15.04 12.54 -6.05
N LEU A 39 14.35 12.01 -7.04
CA LEU A 39 13.18 11.17 -6.83
C LEU A 39 13.49 9.74 -7.27
N ALA A 40 13.07 8.77 -6.48
CA ALA A 40 13.03 7.37 -6.88
C ALA A 40 11.57 6.99 -7.14
N LEU A 41 11.24 6.61 -8.36
CA LEU A 41 9.88 6.28 -8.80
C LEU A 41 9.84 4.84 -9.32
N ALA A 42 8.85 4.08 -8.89
CA ALA A 42 8.58 2.75 -9.41
C ALA A 42 7.08 2.54 -9.66
N ASP A 43 6.78 1.71 -10.66
CA ASP A 43 5.52 0.99 -10.73
C ASP A 43 5.70 -0.32 -9.97
N SER A 44 4.82 -0.59 -9.01
CA SER A 44 4.97 -1.75 -8.13
C SER A 44 4.86 -3.11 -8.85
N SER A 45 4.40 -3.15 -10.11
CA SER A 45 4.22 -4.40 -10.89
C SER A 45 5.52 -5.12 -11.18
N THR A 46 6.62 -4.39 -11.31
CA THR A 46 7.94 -4.93 -11.65
C THR A 46 9.01 -4.37 -10.73
N TYR A 47 10.18 -5.06 -10.65
CA TYR A 47 11.34 -4.50 -9.95
C TYR A 47 12.10 -3.57 -10.89
N ARG A 48 11.53 -2.37 -11.10
CA ARG A 48 12.10 -1.32 -11.93
C ARG A 48 11.95 0.02 -11.22
N ILE A 49 13.07 0.65 -10.88
CA ILE A 49 13.13 1.90 -10.13
C ILE A 49 13.85 2.93 -10.98
N ARG A 50 13.17 4.02 -11.33
CA ARG A 50 13.73 5.15 -12.07
C ARG A 50 14.15 6.23 -11.09
N PHE A 51 15.36 6.73 -11.26
CA PHE A 51 15.87 7.89 -10.53
C PHE A 51 15.72 9.12 -11.41
N LEU A 52 15.05 10.11 -10.87
CA LEU A 52 14.78 11.37 -11.57
C LEU A 52 15.49 12.52 -10.87
N SER A 53 15.87 13.55 -11.64
CA SER A 53 16.32 14.82 -11.08
C SER A 53 15.18 15.51 -10.32
N PRO A 54 15.45 16.54 -9.49
CA PRO A 54 14.41 17.35 -8.85
C PRO A 54 13.45 18.02 -9.86
N PHE A 55 13.83 18.09 -11.13
CA PHE A 55 13.02 18.66 -12.22
C PHE A 55 12.27 17.61 -13.05
N GLY A 56 12.37 16.31 -12.66
CA GLY A 56 11.68 15.22 -13.31
C GLY A 56 12.40 14.60 -14.51
N GLU A 57 13.64 14.97 -14.77
CA GLU A 57 14.46 14.35 -15.84
C GLU A 57 14.96 12.97 -15.37
N GLU A 58 14.83 11.95 -16.21
CA GLU A 58 15.33 10.62 -15.89
C GLU A 58 16.88 10.60 -15.93
N LEU A 59 17.48 10.21 -14.82
CA LEU A 59 18.92 10.12 -14.66
C LEU A 59 19.44 8.71 -14.97
N HIS A 60 18.82 7.71 -14.37
CA HIS A 60 19.12 6.29 -14.61
C HIS A 60 17.98 5.41 -14.08
N GLU A 61 18.03 4.14 -14.47
CA GLU A 61 17.09 3.11 -14.03
C GLU A 61 17.84 1.94 -13.40
N VAL A 62 17.28 1.39 -12.33
CA VAL A 62 17.72 0.15 -11.70
C VAL A 62 16.65 -0.90 -11.88
N SER A 63 17.02 -2.06 -12.39
CA SER A 63 16.11 -3.18 -12.52
C SER A 63 16.73 -4.47 -11.98
N ARG A 64 15.88 -5.37 -11.49
CA ARG A 64 16.26 -6.70 -11.03
C ARG A 64 15.28 -7.74 -11.58
N ALA A 65 15.79 -8.92 -11.90
CA ALA A 65 14.98 -10.05 -12.36
C ALA A 65 14.27 -10.71 -11.16
N VAL A 66 13.27 -10.04 -10.61
CA VAL A 66 12.37 -10.59 -9.59
C VAL A 66 11.06 -10.94 -10.28
N PRO A 67 10.73 -12.23 -10.44
CA PRO A 67 9.51 -12.63 -11.11
C PRO A 67 8.29 -12.23 -10.28
N PRO A 68 7.23 -11.69 -10.89
CA PRO A 68 5.97 -11.47 -10.23
C PRO A 68 5.32 -12.80 -9.84
N GLN A 69 4.56 -12.80 -8.77
CA GLN A 69 3.80 -13.97 -8.34
C GLN A 69 2.41 -13.94 -8.99
N PRO A 70 2.02 -14.97 -9.75
CA PRO A 70 0.68 -15.03 -10.34
C PRO A 70 -0.40 -15.17 -9.27
N VAL A 71 -1.55 -14.54 -9.51
CA VAL A 71 -2.72 -14.60 -8.65
C VAL A 71 -3.64 -15.73 -9.09
N GLY A 72 -3.52 -16.88 -8.43
CA GLY A 72 -4.41 -18.02 -8.58
C GLY A 72 -5.62 -17.95 -7.64
N GLU A 73 -6.41 -19.03 -7.62
CA GLU A 73 -7.62 -19.09 -6.75
C GLU A 73 -7.26 -19.05 -5.26
N ARG A 74 -6.14 -19.65 -4.87
CA ARG A 74 -5.64 -19.63 -3.50
C ARG A 74 -5.33 -18.21 -3.02
N GLU A 75 -4.65 -17.43 -3.84
CA GLU A 75 -4.29 -16.04 -3.54
C GLU A 75 -5.53 -15.15 -3.46
N ARG A 76 -6.50 -15.36 -4.36
CA ARG A 76 -7.78 -14.65 -4.35
C ARG A 76 -8.57 -14.90 -3.07
N GLU A 77 -8.70 -16.17 -2.69
CA GLU A 77 -9.41 -16.54 -1.49
C GLU A 77 -8.69 -16.04 -0.22
N ALA A 78 -7.37 -16.15 -0.17
CA ALA A 78 -6.58 -15.66 0.95
C ALA A 78 -6.74 -14.13 1.13
N GLU A 79 -6.70 -13.35 0.05
CA GLU A 79 -6.87 -11.90 0.10
C GLU A 79 -8.30 -11.49 0.46
N ARG A 80 -9.31 -12.18 -0.10
CA ARG A 80 -10.71 -11.94 0.25
C ARG A 80 -10.94 -12.20 1.73
N SER A 81 -10.50 -13.37 2.22
CA SER A 81 -10.62 -13.74 3.64
C SER A 81 -9.88 -12.79 4.58
N ARG A 82 -8.69 -12.30 4.17
CA ARG A 82 -7.94 -11.32 4.94
C ARG A 82 -8.73 -10.01 5.08
N ARG A 83 -9.23 -9.46 3.96
CA ARG A 83 -9.99 -8.19 3.97
C ARG A 83 -11.31 -8.29 4.73
N LEU A 84 -12.00 -9.43 4.63
CA LEU A 84 -13.22 -9.66 5.40
C LEU A 84 -12.93 -9.70 6.90
N ARG A 85 -11.86 -10.39 7.32
CA ARG A 85 -11.42 -10.35 8.72
C ARG A 85 -11.07 -8.93 9.18
N ASP A 86 -10.32 -8.17 8.38
CA ASP A 86 -9.99 -6.78 8.71
C ASP A 86 -11.24 -5.92 8.87
N LEU A 87 -12.27 -6.15 8.04
CA LEU A 87 -13.57 -5.48 8.18
C LEU A 87 -14.28 -5.89 9.47
N ASP A 88 -14.36 -7.20 9.78
CA ASP A 88 -15.02 -7.74 10.97
C ASP A 88 -14.35 -7.27 12.27
N GLU A 89 -13.03 -7.10 12.25
CA GLU A 89 -12.22 -6.62 13.37
C GLU A 89 -12.15 -5.08 13.44
N GLY A 90 -12.90 -4.37 12.58
CA GLY A 90 -12.96 -2.93 12.58
C GLY A 90 -11.70 -2.23 12.06
N ARG A 91 -10.77 -2.97 11.46
CA ARG A 91 -9.55 -2.45 10.81
C ARG A 91 -9.78 -2.00 9.36
N GLY A 92 -11.00 -2.10 8.88
CA GLY A 92 -11.40 -1.62 7.56
C GLY A 92 -11.34 -0.08 7.44
N PRO A 93 -11.39 0.45 6.22
CA PRO A 93 -11.38 1.89 6.00
C PRO A 93 -12.60 2.53 6.68
N ARG A 94 -12.34 3.44 7.61
CA ARG A 94 -13.39 4.25 8.24
C ARG A 94 -13.77 5.37 7.29
N MET A 95 -14.83 5.18 6.51
CA MET A 95 -15.39 6.24 5.67
C MET A 95 -16.64 6.82 6.34
N GLN A 96 -16.64 8.11 6.57
CA GLN A 96 -17.87 8.86 6.84
C GLN A 96 -18.37 9.43 5.51
N ILE A 97 -19.46 8.89 4.99
CA ILE A 97 -20.09 9.45 3.80
C ILE A 97 -21.26 10.31 4.27
N GLN A 98 -21.12 11.61 4.15
CA GLN A 98 -22.23 12.56 4.23
C GLN A 98 -22.71 12.85 2.82
N MET A 99 -23.91 12.42 2.49
CA MET A 99 -24.56 12.77 1.23
C MET A 99 -25.55 13.91 1.48
N SER A 100 -25.25 15.08 0.92
CA SER A 100 -26.16 16.22 0.93
C SER A 100 -26.89 16.33 -0.41
N GLY A 101 -28.20 16.21 -0.39
CA GLY A 101 -29.07 16.34 -1.55
C GLY A 101 -30.21 17.32 -1.28
N PRO A 102 -31.06 17.66 -2.29
CA PRO A 102 -32.20 18.57 -2.14
C PRO A 102 -33.24 18.15 -1.09
N GLY A 103 -33.13 16.93 -0.55
CA GLY A 103 -34.01 16.36 0.49
C GLY A 103 -33.41 16.25 1.88
N GLY A 104 -32.21 16.83 2.13
CA GLY A 104 -31.52 16.76 3.43
C GLY A 104 -30.24 15.95 3.40
N THR A 105 -29.56 15.90 4.54
CA THR A 105 -28.34 15.09 4.73
C THR A 105 -28.73 13.69 5.18
N VAL A 106 -28.39 12.67 4.38
CA VAL A 106 -28.51 11.26 4.77
C VAL A 106 -27.15 10.79 5.27
N SER A 107 -27.08 10.39 6.52
CA SER A 107 -25.94 9.65 7.07
C SER A 107 -26.24 8.16 6.94
N LEU A 108 -25.37 7.41 6.27
CA LEU A 108 -25.46 5.95 6.28
C LEU A 108 -25.06 5.45 7.67
N ASP A 109 -25.85 4.53 8.21
CA ASP A 109 -25.52 3.84 9.44
C ASP A 109 -24.28 2.94 9.21
N GLN A 110 -23.46 2.77 10.26
CA GLN A 110 -22.23 1.99 10.20
C GLN A 110 -22.46 0.53 9.80
N SER A 111 -23.63 -0.04 10.16
CA SER A 111 -24.02 -1.39 9.74
C SER A 111 -24.28 -1.48 8.24
N GLN A 112 -25.03 -0.54 7.67
CA GLN A 112 -25.31 -0.48 6.23
C GLN A 112 -24.03 -0.27 5.40
N MET A 113 -23.08 0.49 5.93
CA MET A 113 -21.76 0.67 5.34
C MET A 113 -20.97 -0.64 5.36
N GLY A 114 -20.99 -1.36 6.49
CA GLY A 114 -20.35 -2.66 6.63
C GLY A 114 -20.88 -3.69 5.63
N ASP A 115 -22.19 -3.79 5.47
CA ASP A 115 -22.82 -4.70 4.50
C ASP A 115 -22.49 -4.33 3.05
N MET A 116 -22.44 -3.04 2.73
CA MET A 116 -22.04 -2.58 1.40
C MET A 116 -20.58 -2.93 1.09
N ILE A 117 -19.67 -2.68 2.04
CA ILE A 117 -18.24 -3.02 1.88
C ILE A 117 -18.08 -4.54 1.76
N ARG A 118 -18.78 -5.33 2.56
CA ARG A 118 -18.76 -6.79 2.48
C ARG A 118 -19.17 -7.29 1.10
N GLY A 119 -20.26 -6.80 0.55
CA GLY A 119 -20.71 -7.14 -0.80
C GLY A 119 -19.70 -6.75 -1.88
N GLN A 120 -19.00 -5.62 -1.72
CA GLN A 120 -17.91 -5.22 -2.61
C GLN A 120 -16.68 -6.15 -2.48
N LEU A 121 -16.35 -6.59 -1.27
CA LEU A 121 -15.23 -7.53 -1.04
C LEU A 121 -15.53 -8.92 -1.60
N GLU A 122 -16.77 -9.38 -1.50
CA GLU A 122 -17.20 -10.66 -2.09
C GLU A 122 -17.11 -10.67 -3.62
N SER A 123 -17.41 -9.52 -4.24
CA SER A 123 -17.40 -9.35 -5.69
C SER A 123 -16.14 -8.67 -6.25
N MET A 124 -15.07 -8.55 -5.43
CA MET A 124 -13.88 -7.83 -5.86
C MET A 124 -13.12 -8.52 -6.99
N ASP A 125 -12.59 -7.69 -7.87
CA ASP A 125 -11.69 -8.10 -8.94
C ASP A 125 -10.24 -8.27 -8.45
N PHE A 126 -9.43 -8.95 -9.24
CA PHE A 126 -8.02 -9.19 -8.93
C PHE A 126 -7.16 -8.83 -10.13
N TRP A 127 -6.05 -8.17 -9.83
CA TRP A 127 -4.95 -8.06 -10.79
C TRP A 127 -4.34 -9.46 -11.01
N PRO A 128 -3.82 -9.77 -12.21
CA PRO A 128 -3.31 -11.12 -12.52
C PRO A 128 -2.05 -11.50 -11.75
N GLU A 129 -1.34 -10.54 -11.19
CA GLU A 129 -0.08 -10.72 -10.49
C GLU A 129 -0.06 -9.92 -9.20
N ILE A 130 0.61 -10.45 -8.16
CA ILE A 130 0.90 -9.69 -6.93
C ILE A 130 2.02 -8.70 -7.24
N PRO A 131 1.90 -7.42 -6.85
CA PRO A 131 2.97 -6.44 -7.03
C PRO A 131 4.30 -6.91 -6.48
N VAL A 132 5.38 -6.69 -7.22
CA VAL A 132 6.75 -7.08 -6.82
C VAL A 132 7.27 -6.16 -5.72
N LEU A 133 7.03 -4.84 -5.87
CA LEU A 133 7.40 -3.82 -4.89
C LEU A 133 6.18 -3.39 -4.08
N THR A 134 6.38 -3.14 -2.79
CA THR A 134 5.33 -2.70 -1.87
C THR A 134 5.58 -1.32 -1.28
N SER A 135 6.84 -0.89 -1.26
CA SER A 135 7.22 0.41 -0.72
C SER A 135 8.58 0.87 -1.24
N LEU A 136 8.79 2.18 -1.24
CA LEU A 136 10.09 2.83 -1.38
C LEU A 136 10.25 3.85 -0.26
N ALA A 137 11.43 3.87 0.37
CA ALA A 137 11.78 4.89 1.35
C ALA A 137 13.27 5.25 1.19
N ALA A 138 13.62 6.51 1.40
CA ALA A 138 15.02 6.96 1.33
C ALA A 138 15.48 7.37 2.72
N ASP A 139 16.66 6.92 3.13
CA ASP A 139 17.26 7.32 4.39
C ASP A 139 18.11 8.61 4.25
N PRO A 140 18.54 9.24 5.36
CA PRO A 140 19.34 10.47 5.31
C PRO A 140 20.69 10.34 4.59
N GLU A 141 21.24 9.13 4.47
CA GLU A 141 22.47 8.83 3.74
C GLU A 141 22.21 8.64 2.23
N GLY A 142 20.95 8.73 1.80
CA GLY A 142 20.53 8.59 0.41
C GLY A 142 20.41 7.12 -0.05
N ARG A 143 20.47 6.16 0.88
CA ARG A 143 20.18 4.76 0.53
C ARG A 143 18.68 4.60 0.31
N LEU A 144 18.31 3.86 -0.71
CA LEU A 144 16.92 3.54 -1.01
C LEU A 144 16.57 2.16 -0.46
N TRP A 145 15.49 2.10 0.31
CA TRP A 145 14.89 0.89 0.87
C TRP A 145 13.72 0.49 -0.01
N ALA A 146 13.86 -0.61 -0.72
CA ALA A 146 12.84 -1.13 -1.63
C ALA A 146 12.18 -2.38 -1.00
N GLY A 147 11.00 -2.20 -0.41
CA GLY A 147 10.22 -3.32 0.13
C GLY A 147 9.63 -4.17 -0.99
N ARG A 148 9.82 -5.50 -0.89
CA ARG A 148 9.24 -6.45 -1.82
C ARG A 148 8.01 -7.13 -1.21
N SER A 149 7.16 -7.68 -2.06
CA SER A 149 6.07 -8.54 -1.61
C SER A 149 6.60 -9.89 -1.10
N GLY A 150 6.01 -10.39 -0.02
CA GLY A 150 6.18 -11.77 0.45
C GLY A 150 5.01 -12.67 0.07
N GLY A 151 4.05 -12.15 -0.71
CA GLY A 151 2.78 -12.80 -1.02
C GLY A 151 1.60 -12.14 -0.31
N VAL A 152 0.46 -12.79 -0.32
CA VAL A 152 -0.79 -12.24 0.25
C VAL A 152 -0.65 -11.99 1.75
N GLY A 153 -0.76 -10.71 2.15
CA GLY A 153 -0.71 -10.31 3.55
C GLY A 153 0.60 -10.61 4.28
N THR A 154 1.65 -10.98 3.56
CA THR A 154 2.94 -11.37 4.14
C THR A 154 4.01 -10.32 3.81
N PRO A 155 4.70 -9.77 4.79
CA PRO A 155 5.85 -8.91 4.53
C PRO A 155 6.93 -9.66 3.74
N GLY A 156 7.47 -9.01 2.73
CA GLY A 156 8.60 -9.51 1.96
C GLY A 156 9.93 -8.94 2.46
N PRO A 157 11.03 -9.38 1.85
CA PRO A 157 12.34 -8.83 2.14
C PRO A 157 12.48 -7.40 1.63
N THR A 158 13.44 -6.66 2.19
CA THR A 158 13.76 -5.29 1.78
C THR A 158 15.13 -5.27 1.12
N ASP A 159 15.20 -4.78 -0.10
CA ASP A 159 16.46 -4.55 -0.78
C ASP A 159 16.97 -3.14 -0.48
N LEU A 160 18.27 -3.03 -0.25
CA LEU A 160 18.96 -1.76 -0.07
C LEU A 160 19.74 -1.42 -1.33
N LEU A 161 19.55 -0.19 -1.80
CA LEU A 161 20.31 0.40 -2.89
C LEU A 161 21.08 1.61 -2.38
N GLY A 162 22.31 1.80 -2.86
CA GLY A 162 23.08 3.00 -2.59
C GLY A 162 22.52 4.24 -3.25
N PRO A 163 23.05 5.44 -2.93
CA PRO A 163 22.63 6.69 -3.55
C PRO A 163 22.82 6.73 -5.07
N ASP A 164 23.70 5.88 -5.59
CA ASP A 164 23.99 5.67 -7.02
C ASP A 164 23.11 4.57 -7.65
N GLY A 165 22.19 3.99 -6.90
CA GLY A 165 21.35 2.89 -7.35
C GLY A 165 22.00 1.50 -7.26
N ARG A 166 23.27 1.41 -6.82
CA ARG A 166 23.95 0.13 -6.67
C ARG A 166 23.30 -0.72 -5.59
N TYR A 167 23.05 -1.99 -5.89
CA TYR A 167 22.54 -2.95 -4.91
C TYR A 167 23.56 -3.20 -3.79
N LEU A 168 23.16 -2.98 -2.54
CA LEU A 168 23.99 -3.17 -1.35
C LEU A 168 23.71 -4.49 -0.64
N GLY A 169 22.46 -4.95 -0.67
CA GLY A 169 22.07 -6.19 0.01
C GLY A 169 20.56 -6.32 0.17
N THR A 170 20.15 -7.43 0.76
CA THR A 170 18.74 -7.71 1.10
C THR A 170 18.61 -7.98 2.59
N ILE A 171 17.71 -7.28 3.23
CA ILE A 171 17.28 -7.53 4.62
C ILE A 171 16.13 -8.54 4.58
N PRO A 172 16.22 -9.69 5.25
CA PRO A 172 15.11 -10.64 5.31
C PRO A 172 13.86 -10.04 5.98
N ALA A 173 12.68 -10.45 5.52
CA ALA A 173 11.39 -9.91 5.99
C ALA A 173 11.18 -9.99 7.51
N HIS A 174 11.69 -11.04 8.15
CA HIS A 174 11.57 -11.23 9.61
C HIS A 174 12.56 -10.40 10.44
N VAL A 175 13.53 -9.76 9.81
CA VAL A 175 14.54 -8.93 10.49
C VAL A 175 14.07 -7.48 10.58
N LEU A 176 13.75 -6.88 9.44
CA LEU A 176 13.35 -5.47 9.36
C LEU A 176 12.57 -5.20 8.08
N THR A 177 11.49 -4.45 8.21
CA THR A 177 10.73 -3.88 7.09
C THR A 177 11.21 -2.45 6.82
N PRO A 178 10.92 -1.85 5.65
CA PRO A 178 11.19 -0.44 5.44
C PRO A 178 10.57 0.42 6.54
N PRO A 179 11.32 1.40 7.09
CA PRO A 179 10.78 2.31 8.09
C PRO A 179 9.71 3.25 7.51
N ASP A 180 8.78 3.68 8.36
CA ASP A 180 7.81 4.72 8.02
C ASP A 180 8.44 6.12 8.02
N ALA A 181 9.52 6.31 8.81
CA ALA A 181 10.30 7.55 8.87
C ALA A 181 11.74 7.31 9.28
N PHE A 182 12.62 8.21 8.88
CA PHE A 182 14.02 8.26 9.30
C PHE A 182 14.29 9.55 10.08
N GLY A 183 15.16 9.44 11.09
CA GLY A 183 15.66 10.54 11.90
C GLY A 183 17.18 10.67 11.81
N PRO A 184 17.75 11.65 12.54
CA PRO A 184 19.21 11.81 12.62
C PRO A 184 19.85 10.64 13.38
N GLU A 185 21.15 10.48 13.23
CA GLU A 185 21.96 9.48 13.96
C GLU A 185 21.46 8.03 13.80
N ASP A 186 21.15 7.63 12.57
CA ASP A 186 20.66 6.29 12.23
C ASP A 186 19.31 5.90 12.88
N LEU A 187 18.55 6.86 13.36
CA LEU A 187 17.23 6.57 13.90
C LEU A 187 16.24 6.28 12.78
N ALA A 188 15.43 5.25 13.00
CA ALA A 188 14.32 4.90 12.13
C ALA A 188 13.09 4.60 12.98
N ALA A 189 11.92 4.92 12.47
CA ALA A 189 10.66 4.78 13.17
C ALA A 189 9.68 3.92 12.35
N TRP A 190 8.91 3.11 13.07
CA TRP A 190 7.84 2.27 12.53
C TRP A 190 6.55 2.55 13.29
N ILE A 191 5.46 2.65 12.57
CA ILE A 191 4.12 2.65 13.14
C ILE A 191 3.71 1.19 13.33
N ARG A 192 3.50 0.79 14.58
CA ARG A 192 3.07 -0.55 14.96
C ARG A 192 1.71 -0.48 15.63
N THR A 193 1.04 -1.60 15.70
CA THR A 193 -0.23 -1.74 16.41
C THR A 193 -0.04 -2.79 17.49
N ASP A 194 -0.49 -2.52 18.70
CA ASP A 194 -0.44 -3.48 19.81
C ASP A 194 -1.60 -4.50 19.75
N GLU A 195 -1.69 -5.36 20.75
CA GLU A 195 -2.73 -6.40 20.85
C GLU A 195 -4.15 -5.84 21.02
N LEU A 196 -4.29 -4.55 21.34
CA LEU A 196 -5.55 -3.84 21.49
C LEU A 196 -5.86 -2.94 20.27
N ASP A 197 -5.16 -3.14 19.17
CA ASP A 197 -5.24 -2.32 17.95
C ASP A 197 -4.91 -0.82 18.18
N VAL A 198 -4.12 -0.51 19.23
CA VAL A 198 -3.68 0.87 19.49
C VAL A 198 -2.37 1.12 18.74
N PRO A 199 -2.32 2.11 17.84
CA PRO A 199 -1.10 2.44 17.14
C PRO A 199 -0.08 3.08 18.09
N TYR A 200 1.18 2.64 17.97
CA TYR A 200 2.32 3.22 18.65
C TYR A 200 3.51 3.39 17.71
N VAL A 201 4.44 4.26 18.05
CA VAL A 201 5.67 4.48 17.26
C VAL A 201 6.81 3.73 17.92
N GLU A 202 7.40 2.79 17.19
CA GLU A 202 8.62 2.11 17.57
C GLU A 202 9.82 2.84 16.95
N VAL A 203 10.77 3.29 17.76
CA VAL A 203 11.99 3.94 17.27
C VAL A 203 13.19 3.06 17.57
N ARG A 204 14.01 2.78 16.56
CA ARG A 204 15.24 2.01 16.67
C ARG A 204 16.40 2.72 15.99
N ARG A 205 17.60 2.43 16.44
CA ARG A 205 18.84 2.79 15.74
C ARG A 205 19.21 1.65 14.79
N VAL A 206 19.32 1.95 13.50
CA VAL A 206 19.66 0.99 12.45
C VAL A 206 21.08 1.26 11.98
N ARG A 207 22.00 0.34 12.27
CA ARG A 207 23.39 0.43 11.83
C ARG A 207 23.69 -0.67 10.83
N PHE A 208 24.36 -0.31 9.78
CA PHE A 208 24.88 -1.27 8.82
C PHE A 208 26.35 -1.55 9.14
N PRO A 209 26.79 -2.80 9.01
CA PRO A 209 28.22 -3.10 9.11
C PRO A 209 28.97 -2.41 7.96
N ASP A 210 30.17 -1.95 8.26
CA ASP A 210 31.12 -1.35 7.31
C ASP A 210 31.52 -2.33 6.20
#